data_4adda0b2a6730eb57b7f68d58069d703
#
_entry.id   4adda0b2a6730eb57b7f68d58069d703
#
_cell.length_a   1.000
_cell.length_b   1.000
_cell.length_c   1.000
_cell.angle_alpha   90.00
_cell.angle_beta   90.00
_cell.angle_gamma   90.00
#
_symmetry.space_group_name_H-M   'P 1'
#
loop_
_entity.id
_entity.type
_entity.pdbx_description
1 polymer ?
#
loop_
_entity_poly.entity_id
_entity_poly.type
_entity_poly.pdbx_seq_one_letter_code
_entity_poly.pdbx_strand_id
1 'polypeptide(L)'
;MKKAKWVALLLVLALCVGMLAGCGGAGDGRRIIRIGHNQATTHPTHIGLTAFAEFINNHEQLGSKYVVEVYPSELLGSQTEMVQLTQTGAIDIVVASNSIMETFSKNYSLFNLPYLFSSAEAYHAAMDDPAVTDPIFLATEDAGFICVTWLDAGTRNFYTVDKPINAPEDLKGLKIRVQQSPTNVAMMELLGGTATPMGFGDVYTALQSQIINGAENNELALTSNGHGDVCKYYSYDMHQMIPDLVLCNWAFLEGLTPEERAIFDEGFKIINTVQRAEWTGAVEAAKKQALEVQGVNFLYPDTAPFQQAVMPLHNQVLEGNPALQPIYDMIQAYNAEFSAAAE
;
A
#
# COMPACT_ATOMS: atom_id res chain seq x y z
N MET A 1 -62.65 -8.81 14.08
CA MET A 1 -61.38 -8.09 14.36
C MET A 1 -60.16 -9.02 14.55
N LYS A 2 -60.24 -10.20 15.18
CA LYS A 2 -59.05 -11.10 15.34
C LYS A 2 -58.55 -11.70 14.03
N LYS A 3 -59.43 -12.12 13.09
CA LYS A 3 -59.05 -12.69 11.79
C LYS A 3 -58.32 -11.69 10.88
N ALA A 4 -58.69 -10.41 10.90
CA ALA A 4 -58.02 -9.38 10.11
C ALA A 4 -56.57 -9.11 10.57
N LYS A 5 -56.30 -9.22 11.89
CA LYS A 5 -54.92 -9.08 12.42
C LYS A 5 -54.00 -10.20 12.00
N TRP A 6 -54.51 -11.44 11.90
CA TRP A 6 -53.73 -12.59 11.44
C TRP A 6 -53.42 -12.56 9.94
N VAL A 7 -54.36 -12.04 9.13
CA VAL A 7 -54.15 -11.84 7.68
C VAL A 7 -53.12 -10.74 7.44
N ALA A 8 -53.17 -9.64 8.21
CA ALA A 8 -52.15 -8.58 8.12
C ALA A 8 -50.75 -9.08 8.53
N LEU A 9 -50.66 -9.92 9.58
CA LEU A 9 -49.39 -10.48 10.03
C LEU A 9 -48.76 -11.43 8.99
N LEU A 10 -49.61 -12.25 8.34
CA LEU A 10 -49.16 -13.15 7.25
C LEU A 10 -48.72 -12.38 6.00
N LEU A 11 -49.38 -11.27 5.67
CA LEU A 11 -48.98 -10.40 4.57
C LEU A 11 -47.67 -9.67 4.84
N VAL A 12 -47.41 -9.22 6.06
CA VAL A 12 -46.13 -8.63 6.46
C VAL A 12 -45.02 -9.66 6.45
N LEU A 13 -45.28 -10.90 6.93
CA LEU A 13 -44.28 -11.99 6.88
C LEU A 13 -43.97 -12.39 5.43
N ALA A 14 -44.95 -12.45 4.54
CA ALA A 14 -44.75 -12.74 3.13
C ALA A 14 -43.98 -11.61 2.40
N LEU A 15 -44.19 -10.33 2.77
CA LEU A 15 -43.39 -9.21 2.27
C LEU A 15 -41.94 -9.27 2.76
N CYS A 16 -41.73 -9.60 4.02
CA CYS A 16 -40.34 -9.75 4.56
C CYS A 16 -39.57 -10.90 3.92
N VAL A 17 -40.24 -12.03 3.64
CA VAL A 17 -39.63 -13.18 2.93
C VAL A 17 -39.37 -12.81 1.45
N GLY A 18 -40.22 -12.01 0.82
CA GLY A 18 -40.03 -11.51 -0.55
C GLY A 18 -38.86 -10.53 -0.67
N MET A 19 -38.59 -9.72 0.36
CA MET A 19 -37.46 -8.80 0.35
C MET A 19 -36.10 -9.51 0.59
N LEU A 20 -36.09 -10.64 1.28
CA LEU A 20 -34.89 -11.48 1.45
C LEU A 20 -34.54 -12.28 0.18
N ALA A 21 -35.50 -12.55 -0.69
CA ALA A 21 -35.28 -13.21 -1.97
C ALA A 21 -34.91 -12.23 -3.11
N GLY A 22 -35.03 -10.92 -2.90
CA GLY A 22 -34.83 -9.88 -3.92
C GLY A 22 -33.42 -9.28 -3.99
N CYS A 23 -32.48 -9.68 -3.12
CA CYS A 23 -31.07 -9.26 -3.19
C CYS A 23 -30.16 -10.22 -3.96
N GLY A 24 -30.73 -11.22 -4.68
CA GLY A 24 -30.00 -11.97 -5.70
C GLY A 24 -30.02 -11.17 -6.99
N GLY A 25 -29.03 -10.28 -7.21
CA GLY A 25 -28.73 -9.83 -8.58
C GLY A 25 -28.63 -11.05 -9.47
N ALA A 26 -29.08 -10.94 -10.74
CA ALA A 26 -28.92 -11.98 -11.73
C ALA A 26 -27.44 -12.16 -12.07
N GLY A 27 -26.67 -12.66 -11.12
CA GLY A 27 -25.30 -13.12 -11.29
C GLY A 27 -25.36 -14.55 -11.80
N ASP A 28 -24.37 -14.93 -12.55
CA ASP A 28 -24.18 -16.30 -13.08
C ASP A 28 -23.91 -17.35 -11.98
N GLY A 29 -24.10 -17.01 -10.72
CA GLY A 29 -23.92 -17.86 -9.54
C GLY A 29 -22.50 -17.92 -9.01
N ARG A 30 -21.54 -17.21 -9.63
CA ARG A 30 -20.15 -17.14 -9.16
C ARG A 30 -20.01 -16.16 -7.98
N ARG A 31 -19.08 -16.47 -7.05
CA ARG A 31 -18.70 -15.56 -5.99
C ARG A 31 -17.82 -14.44 -6.56
N ILE A 32 -18.20 -13.18 -6.31
CA ILE A 32 -17.36 -12.02 -6.66
C ILE A 32 -16.29 -11.86 -5.61
N ILE A 33 -15.02 -11.81 -6.05
CA ILE A 33 -13.87 -11.45 -5.26
C ILE A 33 -13.52 -10.00 -5.59
N ARG A 34 -13.63 -9.11 -4.62
CA ARG A 34 -13.38 -7.68 -4.77
C ARG A 34 -11.99 -7.32 -4.32
N ILE A 35 -11.25 -6.64 -5.20
CA ILE A 35 -9.91 -6.12 -4.92
C ILE A 35 -9.95 -4.60 -4.98
N GLY A 36 -9.63 -3.92 -3.88
CA GLY A 36 -9.53 -2.45 -3.83
C GLY A 36 -8.08 -1.96 -3.81
N HIS A 37 -7.82 -0.84 -4.48
CA HIS A 37 -6.53 -0.14 -4.39
C HIS A 37 -6.67 1.36 -4.70
N ASN A 38 -5.65 2.15 -4.33
CA ASN A 38 -5.66 3.61 -4.46
C ASN A 38 -5.03 4.15 -5.75
N GLN A 39 -4.42 3.31 -6.58
CA GLN A 39 -3.66 3.74 -7.74
C GLN A 39 -4.53 3.85 -8.99
N ALA A 40 -4.06 4.65 -9.96
CA ALA A 40 -4.69 4.76 -11.28
C ALA A 40 -4.56 3.45 -12.09
N THR A 41 -5.39 3.30 -13.11
CA THR A 41 -5.38 2.09 -13.97
C THR A 41 -4.12 1.90 -14.81
N THR A 42 -3.32 2.94 -14.98
CA THR A 42 -2.02 2.90 -15.67
C THR A 42 -0.85 2.51 -14.76
N HIS A 43 -1.08 2.42 -13.46
CA HIS A 43 -0.04 2.12 -12.48
C HIS A 43 0.32 0.62 -12.49
N PRO A 44 1.61 0.23 -12.32
CA PRO A 44 2.05 -1.17 -12.26
C PRO A 44 1.25 -2.03 -11.26
N THR A 45 0.84 -1.49 -10.13
CA THR A 45 -0.05 -2.17 -9.17
C THR A 45 -1.34 -2.63 -9.82
N HIS A 46 -2.02 -1.77 -10.60
CA HIS A 46 -3.27 -2.15 -11.28
C HIS A 46 -3.01 -3.22 -12.35
N ILE A 47 -1.91 -3.11 -13.09
CA ILE A 47 -1.53 -4.08 -14.14
C ILE A 47 -1.33 -5.47 -13.51
N GLY A 48 -0.57 -5.55 -12.39
CA GLY A 48 -0.38 -6.80 -11.66
C GLY A 48 -1.67 -7.42 -11.14
N LEU A 49 -2.56 -6.60 -10.56
CA LEU A 49 -3.87 -7.04 -10.07
C LEU A 49 -4.81 -7.50 -11.20
N THR A 50 -4.74 -6.85 -12.36
CA THR A 50 -5.49 -7.25 -13.55
C THR A 50 -5.01 -8.60 -14.07
N ALA A 51 -3.69 -8.83 -14.11
CA ALA A 51 -3.13 -10.13 -14.49
C ALA A 51 -3.60 -11.25 -13.55
N PHE A 52 -3.66 -10.99 -12.25
CA PHE A 52 -4.26 -11.92 -11.27
C PHE A 52 -5.74 -12.17 -11.56
N ALA A 53 -6.51 -11.11 -11.80
CA ALA A 53 -7.93 -11.23 -12.10
C ALA A 53 -8.17 -12.08 -13.37
N GLU A 54 -7.39 -11.86 -14.42
CA GLU A 54 -7.44 -12.64 -15.64
C GLU A 54 -7.06 -14.12 -15.40
N PHE A 55 -5.99 -14.37 -14.60
CA PHE A 55 -5.57 -15.71 -14.24
C PHE A 55 -6.68 -16.49 -13.55
N ILE A 56 -7.30 -15.93 -12.50
CA ILE A 56 -8.39 -16.60 -11.76
C ILE A 56 -9.65 -16.74 -12.63
N ASN A 57 -10.05 -15.67 -13.32
CA ASN A 57 -11.29 -15.65 -14.12
C ASN A 57 -11.26 -16.65 -15.28
N ASN A 58 -10.08 -16.94 -15.83
CA ASN A 58 -9.92 -17.89 -16.95
C ASN A 58 -9.43 -19.28 -16.50
N HIS A 59 -9.20 -19.49 -15.19
CA HIS A 59 -8.71 -20.77 -14.67
C HIS A 59 -9.80 -21.85 -14.79
N GLU A 60 -9.46 -23.04 -15.30
CA GLU A 60 -10.40 -24.15 -15.57
C GLU A 60 -11.25 -24.53 -14.35
N GLN A 61 -10.64 -24.55 -13.14
CA GLN A 61 -11.32 -24.96 -11.91
C GLN A 61 -11.99 -23.78 -11.20
N LEU A 62 -11.39 -22.57 -11.26
CA LEU A 62 -11.84 -21.42 -10.46
C LEU A 62 -12.77 -20.48 -11.24
N GLY A 63 -12.60 -20.33 -12.55
CA GLY A 63 -13.40 -19.40 -13.35
C GLY A 63 -14.90 -19.69 -13.40
N SER A 64 -15.30 -20.94 -13.08
CA SER A 64 -16.71 -21.30 -12.90
C SER A 64 -17.26 -21.01 -11.50
N LYS A 65 -16.40 -20.77 -10.51
CA LYS A 65 -16.76 -20.52 -9.09
C LYS A 65 -16.63 -19.07 -8.69
N TYR A 66 -15.61 -18.39 -9.22
CA TYR A 66 -15.23 -17.03 -8.83
C TYR A 66 -15.20 -16.08 -10.02
N VAL A 67 -15.44 -14.82 -9.73
CA VAL A 67 -15.17 -13.67 -10.59
C VAL A 67 -14.38 -12.65 -9.79
N VAL A 68 -13.19 -12.26 -10.25
CA VAL A 68 -12.37 -11.24 -9.63
C VAL A 68 -12.61 -9.90 -10.31
N GLU A 69 -12.94 -8.89 -9.51
CA GLU A 69 -13.18 -7.52 -9.94
C GLU A 69 -12.19 -6.58 -9.24
N VAL A 70 -11.48 -5.74 -10.01
CA VAL A 70 -10.49 -4.79 -9.51
C VAL A 70 -11.07 -3.38 -9.49
N TYR A 71 -11.04 -2.73 -8.32
CA TYR A 71 -11.56 -1.38 -8.06
C TYR A 71 -10.40 -0.41 -7.80
N PRO A 72 -9.98 0.38 -8.81
CA PRO A 72 -8.87 1.33 -8.71
C PRO A 72 -9.29 2.65 -8.05
N SER A 73 -8.29 3.52 -7.81
CA SER A 73 -8.49 4.95 -7.50
C SER A 73 -9.39 5.22 -6.30
N GLU A 74 -9.27 4.39 -5.25
CA GLU A 74 -10.06 4.52 -4.01
C GLU A 74 -11.60 4.43 -4.22
N LEU A 75 -12.05 3.74 -5.29
CA LEU A 75 -13.48 3.57 -5.55
C LEU A 75 -14.25 2.88 -4.40
N LEU A 76 -13.55 2.10 -3.57
CA LEU A 76 -14.14 1.43 -2.39
C LEU A 76 -13.82 2.16 -1.07
N GLY A 77 -13.21 3.33 -1.10
CA GLY A 77 -12.78 4.12 0.04
C GLY A 77 -11.27 4.30 0.10
N SER A 78 -10.79 5.06 1.10
CA SER A 78 -9.37 5.23 1.38
C SER A 78 -8.70 3.89 1.72
N GLN A 79 -7.36 3.83 1.68
CA GLN A 79 -6.63 2.60 2.05
C GLN A 79 -7.03 2.08 3.43
N THR A 80 -7.12 2.95 4.44
CA THR A 80 -7.52 2.57 5.80
C THR A 80 -8.94 1.97 5.83
N GLU A 81 -9.90 2.61 5.15
CA GLU A 81 -11.27 2.10 5.06
C GLU A 81 -11.31 0.76 4.32
N MET A 82 -10.58 0.62 3.21
CA MET A 82 -10.52 -0.65 2.47
C MET A 82 -9.89 -1.78 3.30
N VAL A 83 -8.86 -1.51 4.12
CA VAL A 83 -8.31 -2.51 5.06
C VAL A 83 -9.38 -2.92 6.08
N GLN A 84 -10.15 -1.97 6.64
CA GLN A 84 -11.27 -2.28 7.55
C GLN A 84 -12.38 -3.10 6.86
N LEU A 85 -12.68 -2.82 5.61
CA LEU A 85 -13.62 -3.62 4.81
C LEU A 85 -13.08 -5.04 4.55
N THR A 86 -11.77 -5.18 4.32
CA THR A 86 -11.11 -6.49 4.19
C THR A 86 -11.15 -7.27 5.50
N GLN A 87 -10.95 -6.60 6.63
CA GLN A 87 -11.07 -7.17 7.98
C GLN A 87 -12.42 -7.86 8.20
N THR A 88 -13.49 -7.21 7.75
CA THR A 88 -14.88 -7.72 7.90
C THR A 88 -15.32 -8.67 6.78
N GLY A 89 -14.52 -8.85 5.73
CA GLY A 89 -14.88 -9.62 4.55
C GLY A 89 -15.89 -8.94 3.61
N ALA A 90 -16.11 -7.62 3.76
CA ALA A 90 -16.92 -6.84 2.82
C ALA A 90 -16.22 -6.67 1.46
N ILE A 91 -14.91 -6.63 1.46
CA ILE A 91 -14.04 -6.87 0.30
C ILE A 91 -13.07 -8.00 0.63
N ASP A 92 -12.57 -8.70 -0.38
CA ASP A 92 -11.76 -9.89 -0.17
C ASP A 92 -10.26 -9.56 -0.12
N ILE A 93 -9.83 -8.60 -0.94
CA ILE A 93 -8.42 -8.23 -1.10
C ILE A 93 -8.29 -6.70 -1.17
N VAL A 94 -7.23 -6.17 -0.57
CA VAL A 94 -6.87 -4.75 -0.70
C VAL A 94 -5.37 -4.60 -0.89
N VAL A 95 -4.96 -3.60 -1.68
CA VAL A 95 -3.57 -3.13 -1.66
C VAL A 95 -3.47 -1.88 -0.79
N ALA A 96 -2.62 -1.95 0.21
CA ALA A 96 -2.34 -0.83 1.10
C ALA A 96 -0.84 -0.72 1.36
N SER A 97 -0.36 0.52 1.54
CA SER A 97 1.03 0.74 1.95
C SER A 97 1.29 0.14 3.33
N ASN A 98 2.47 -0.44 3.53
CA ASN A 98 2.90 -0.92 4.84
C ASN A 98 2.74 0.15 5.95
N SER A 99 2.89 1.42 5.61
CA SER A 99 2.72 2.53 6.57
C SER A 99 1.33 2.56 7.20
N ILE A 100 0.28 2.28 6.43
CA ILE A 100 -1.09 2.23 6.95
C ILE A 100 -1.24 1.07 7.95
N MET A 101 -0.53 -0.03 7.72
CA MET A 101 -0.62 -1.24 8.51
C MET A 101 -0.07 -1.09 9.93
N GLU A 102 0.78 -0.10 10.19
CA GLU A 102 1.27 0.20 11.53
C GLU A 102 0.14 0.53 12.52
N THR A 103 -1.01 1.03 12.04
CA THR A 103 -2.19 1.30 12.87
C THR A 103 -2.95 0.02 13.26
N PHE A 104 -2.74 -1.09 12.56
CA PHE A 104 -3.34 -2.40 12.85
C PHE A 104 -2.42 -3.31 13.66
N SER A 105 -1.11 -3.26 13.41
CA SER A 105 -0.10 -3.97 14.21
C SER A 105 1.23 -3.22 14.22
N LYS A 106 1.82 -3.09 15.41
CA LYS A 106 3.13 -2.42 15.60
C LYS A 106 4.27 -3.16 14.88
N ASN A 107 4.09 -4.43 14.47
CA ASN A 107 5.13 -5.15 13.75
C ASN A 107 5.46 -4.49 12.41
N TYR A 108 4.49 -3.85 11.77
CA TYR A 108 4.67 -3.15 10.50
C TYR A 108 5.53 -1.88 10.62
N SER A 109 5.82 -1.38 11.83
CA SER A 109 6.71 -0.23 12.03
C SER A 109 8.13 -0.47 11.51
N LEU A 110 8.58 -1.74 11.45
CA LEU A 110 9.93 -2.07 10.97
C LEU A 110 10.15 -1.61 9.52
N PHE A 111 9.24 -1.96 8.61
CA PHE A 111 9.39 -1.59 7.19
C PHE A 111 9.08 -0.10 6.92
N ASN A 112 8.68 0.66 7.93
CA ASN A 112 8.52 2.11 7.86
C ASN A 112 9.77 2.87 8.34
N LEU A 113 10.81 2.17 8.79
CA LEU A 113 12.05 2.83 9.22
C LEU A 113 12.74 3.51 8.04
N PRO A 114 13.10 4.80 8.18
CA PRO A 114 13.85 5.49 7.13
C PRO A 114 15.26 4.87 7.00
N TYR A 115 15.74 4.78 5.76
CA TYR A 115 17.06 4.19 5.43
C TYR A 115 17.27 2.77 6.00
N LEU A 116 16.17 2.00 6.12
CA LEU A 116 16.25 0.60 6.55
C LEU A 116 17.03 -0.26 5.57
N PHE A 117 16.86 -0.03 4.28
CA PHE A 117 17.51 -0.76 3.19
C PHE A 117 18.57 0.13 2.53
N SER A 118 19.74 -0.45 2.23
CA SER A 118 20.88 0.27 1.63
C SER A 118 20.78 0.39 0.11
N SER A 119 20.05 -0.50 -0.54
CA SER A 119 19.85 -0.51 -1.99
C SER A 119 18.55 -1.22 -2.38
N ALA A 120 18.14 -1.08 -3.64
CA ALA A 120 16.98 -1.80 -4.18
C ALA A 120 17.20 -3.33 -4.17
N GLU A 121 18.43 -3.79 -4.41
CA GLU A 121 18.79 -5.20 -4.39
C GLU A 121 18.64 -5.78 -2.97
N ALA A 122 19.17 -5.09 -1.95
CA ALA A 122 19.03 -5.49 -0.56
C ALA A 122 17.55 -5.51 -0.13
N TYR A 123 16.78 -4.49 -0.56
CA TYR A 123 15.34 -4.40 -0.33
C TYR A 123 14.59 -5.59 -0.94
N HIS A 124 14.83 -5.88 -2.22
CA HIS A 124 14.18 -7.00 -2.90
C HIS A 124 14.55 -8.34 -2.29
N ALA A 125 15.85 -8.57 -1.98
CA ALA A 125 16.29 -9.80 -1.36
C ALA A 125 15.65 -10.04 0.02
N ALA A 126 15.61 -9.01 0.86
CA ALA A 126 14.96 -9.08 2.17
C ALA A 126 13.44 -9.30 2.07
N MET A 127 12.77 -8.60 1.15
CA MET A 127 11.32 -8.72 0.98
C MET A 127 10.88 -10.03 0.31
N ASP A 128 11.77 -10.69 -0.43
CA ASP A 128 11.52 -12.01 -1.02
C ASP A 128 11.86 -13.17 -0.04
N ASP A 129 12.44 -12.88 1.13
CA ASP A 129 12.75 -13.88 2.17
C ASP A 129 11.58 -14.04 3.16
N PRO A 130 10.90 -15.21 3.20
CA PRO A 130 9.85 -15.46 4.17
C PRO A 130 10.31 -15.37 5.64
N ALA A 131 11.59 -15.60 5.94
CA ALA A 131 12.11 -15.44 7.30
C ALA A 131 12.06 -13.97 7.77
N VAL A 132 12.16 -13.01 6.84
CA VAL A 132 12.03 -11.57 7.10
C VAL A 132 10.56 -11.16 7.10
N THR A 133 9.77 -11.66 6.14
CA THR A 133 8.42 -11.13 5.86
C THR A 133 7.32 -11.81 6.66
N ASP A 134 7.33 -13.13 6.83
CA ASP A 134 6.24 -13.86 7.50
C ASP A 134 5.92 -13.36 8.91
N PRO A 135 6.90 -13.04 9.79
CA PRO A 135 6.59 -12.54 11.13
C PRO A 135 5.84 -11.21 11.14
N ILE A 136 5.90 -10.45 10.04
CA ILE A 136 5.20 -9.18 9.86
C ILE A 136 3.93 -9.39 9.05
N PHE A 137 3.97 -10.13 7.95
CA PHE A 137 2.85 -10.36 7.04
C PHE A 137 1.70 -11.12 7.69
N LEU A 138 2.00 -12.01 8.63
CA LEU A 138 1.01 -12.80 9.37
C LEU A 138 0.57 -12.12 10.68
N ALA A 139 1.16 -10.99 11.05
CA ALA A 139 0.90 -10.31 12.33
C ALA A 139 -0.54 -9.79 12.52
N THR A 140 -1.37 -9.87 11.49
CA THR A 140 -2.77 -9.42 11.50
C THR A 140 -3.77 -10.56 11.26
N GLU A 141 -3.35 -11.82 11.38
CA GLU A 141 -4.24 -12.99 11.26
C GLU A 141 -5.39 -12.91 12.26
N ASP A 142 -5.11 -12.65 13.53
CA ASP A 142 -6.13 -12.44 14.58
C ASP A 142 -7.02 -11.22 14.32
N ALA A 143 -6.56 -10.27 13.50
CA ALA A 143 -7.36 -9.14 13.06
C ALA A 143 -8.25 -9.46 11.84
N GLY A 144 -8.20 -10.67 11.30
CA GLY A 144 -9.06 -11.17 10.24
C GLY A 144 -8.51 -11.00 8.83
N PHE A 145 -7.23 -10.67 8.66
CA PHE A 145 -6.57 -10.60 7.35
C PHE A 145 -5.06 -10.83 7.48
N ILE A 146 -4.41 -11.22 6.39
CA ILE A 146 -2.95 -11.36 6.28
C ILE A 146 -2.44 -10.72 5.00
N CYS A 147 -1.14 -10.41 4.95
CA CYS A 147 -0.46 -10.08 3.70
C CYS A 147 -0.10 -11.37 2.95
N VAL A 148 -0.49 -11.45 1.69
CA VAL A 148 -0.25 -12.63 0.83
C VAL A 148 0.87 -12.44 -0.17
N THR A 149 1.21 -11.18 -0.49
CA THR A 149 2.38 -10.81 -1.30
C THR A 149 2.64 -9.31 -1.16
N TRP A 150 3.82 -8.88 -1.55
CA TRP A 150 4.24 -7.49 -1.53
C TRP A 150 4.46 -6.95 -2.96
N LEU A 151 4.45 -5.63 -3.10
CA LEU A 151 4.68 -4.92 -4.34
C LEU A 151 5.78 -3.87 -4.13
N ASP A 152 6.63 -3.73 -5.13
CA ASP A 152 7.65 -2.69 -5.13
C ASP A 152 6.98 -1.30 -5.27
N ALA A 153 7.32 -0.40 -4.38
CA ALA A 153 6.88 0.99 -4.42
C ALA A 153 8.08 1.97 -4.56
N GLY A 154 9.24 1.45 -4.93
CA GLY A 154 10.47 2.22 -5.16
C GLY A 154 10.95 2.94 -3.92
N THR A 155 11.66 4.05 -4.15
CA THR A 155 12.21 4.90 -3.11
C THR A 155 11.34 6.13 -2.92
N ARG A 156 11.04 6.47 -1.68
CA ARG A 156 10.27 7.67 -1.31
C ARG A 156 11.19 8.85 -1.15
N ASN A 157 10.75 9.98 -1.70
CA ASN A 157 11.53 11.22 -1.82
C ASN A 157 10.62 12.41 -1.58
N PHE A 158 11.17 13.54 -1.08
CA PHE A 158 10.39 14.75 -0.89
C PHE A 158 10.09 15.44 -2.20
N TYR A 159 8.87 15.92 -2.35
CA TYR A 159 8.49 16.84 -3.43
C TYR A 159 7.64 17.99 -2.88
N THR A 160 7.85 19.17 -3.42
CA THR A 160 7.32 20.42 -2.87
C THR A 160 6.79 21.35 -3.95
N VAL A 161 5.83 22.19 -3.56
CA VAL A 161 5.18 23.14 -4.49
C VAL A 161 6.21 24.17 -5.01
N ASP A 162 6.97 24.84 -4.14
CA ASP A 162 7.73 26.02 -4.46
C ASP A 162 9.12 26.12 -3.84
N LYS A 163 9.51 25.20 -2.94
CA LYS A 163 10.79 25.26 -2.23
C LYS A 163 11.60 23.98 -2.44
N PRO A 164 12.85 24.07 -2.97
CA PRO A 164 13.74 22.92 -3.07
C PRO A 164 14.16 22.40 -1.69
N ILE A 165 14.35 21.08 -1.56
CA ILE A 165 14.88 20.44 -0.36
C ILE A 165 16.26 19.88 -0.70
N ASN A 166 17.32 20.47 -0.13
CA ASN A 166 18.71 20.05 -0.31
C ASN A 166 19.34 19.55 1.01
N ALA A 167 18.70 19.86 2.14
CA ALA A 167 19.14 19.44 3.47
C ALA A 167 17.92 19.37 4.41
N PRO A 168 18.01 18.67 5.57
CA PRO A 168 16.91 18.62 6.54
C PRO A 168 16.41 19.99 6.98
N GLU A 169 17.29 20.98 7.09
CA GLU A 169 16.96 22.35 7.49
C GLU A 169 15.98 23.04 6.54
N ASP A 170 15.93 22.60 5.26
CA ASP A 170 14.99 23.14 4.28
C ASP A 170 13.55 22.75 4.56
N LEU A 171 13.33 21.68 5.33
CA LEU A 171 12.00 21.23 5.75
C LEU A 171 11.42 22.11 6.86
N LYS A 172 12.26 22.92 7.55
CA LYS A 172 11.80 23.77 8.65
C LYS A 172 10.72 24.75 8.21
N GLY A 173 9.60 24.71 8.91
CA GLY A 173 8.43 25.56 8.65
C GLY A 173 7.54 25.07 7.51
N LEU A 174 7.88 23.97 6.83
CA LEU A 174 7.04 23.35 5.84
C LEU A 174 6.08 22.34 6.47
N LYS A 175 4.85 22.32 5.98
CA LYS A 175 3.87 21.28 6.24
C LYS A 175 4.01 20.23 5.15
N ILE A 176 4.55 19.09 5.50
CA ILE A 176 4.75 17.97 4.56
C ILE A 176 3.72 16.89 4.85
N ARG A 177 2.97 16.52 3.85
CA ARG A 177 2.11 15.35 3.98
C ARG A 177 2.95 14.10 4.14
N VAL A 178 2.60 13.30 5.10
CA VAL A 178 3.12 11.95 5.30
C VAL A 178 1.97 10.94 5.31
N GLN A 179 2.28 9.67 5.18
CA GLN A 179 1.29 8.62 5.36
C GLN A 179 0.82 8.56 6.83
N GLN A 180 -0.36 7.97 7.07
CA GLN A 180 -0.95 7.85 8.40
C GLN A 180 -0.23 6.76 9.23
N SER A 181 1.03 7.03 9.57
CA SER A 181 1.95 6.16 10.32
C SER A 181 2.64 6.95 11.41
N PRO A 182 2.63 6.49 12.66
CA PRO A 182 3.42 7.06 13.74
C PRO A 182 4.91 7.18 13.41
N THR A 183 5.49 6.17 12.76
CA THR A 183 6.90 6.18 12.35
C THR A 183 7.19 7.29 11.33
N ASN A 184 6.29 7.50 10.34
CA ASN A 184 6.48 8.56 9.35
C ASN A 184 6.28 9.96 9.95
N VAL A 185 5.39 10.10 10.93
CA VAL A 185 5.26 11.35 11.70
C VAL A 185 6.55 11.65 12.47
N ALA A 186 7.08 10.68 13.21
CA ALA A 186 8.30 10.83 13.98
C ALA A 186 9.52 11.11 13.08
N MET A 187 9.63 10.46 11.92
CA MET A 187 10.65 10.75 10.91
C MET A 187 10.62 12.23 10.50
N MET A 188 9.45 12.74 10.16
CA MET A 188 9.29 14.14 9.73
C MET A 188 9.65 15.13 10.83
N GLU A 189 9.30 14.83 12.08
CA GLU A 189 9.66 15.65 13.25
C GLU A 189 11.18 15.69 13.47
N LEU A 190 11.87 14.54 13.34
CA LEU A 190 13.32 14.46 13.43
C LEU A 190 14.04 15.24 12.32
N LEU A 191 13.44 15.29 11.13
CA LEU A 191 13.92 16.10 10.00
C LEU A 191 13.59 17.60 10.14
N GLY A 192 12.84 18.00 11.18
CA GLY A 192 12.52 19.40 11.48
C GLY A 192 11.34 19.99 10.70
N GLY A 193 10.63 19.19 9.91
CA GLY A 193 9.40 19.56 9.22
C GLY A 193 8.15 19.37 10.08
N THR A 194 7.00 19.83 9.59
CA THR A 194 5.70 19.59 10.23
C THR A 194 4.97 18.47 9.49
N ALA A 195 4.84 17.31 10.13
CA ALA A 195 4.07 16.20 9.60
C ALA A 195 2.58 16.56 9.50
N THR A 196 1.97 16.23 8.36
CA THR A 196 0.52 16.38 8.13
C THR A 196 -0.03 15.04 7.61
N PRO A 197 -0.34 14.09 8.50
CA PRO A 197 -0.87 12.78 8.09
C PRO A 197 -2.23 12.91 7.40
N MET A 198 -2.36 12.33 6.20
CA MET A 198 -3.66 12.29 5.49
C MET A 198 -3.71 11.15 4.47
N GLY A 199 -4.93 10.76 4.09
CA GLY A 199 -5.18 9.80 3.03
C GLY A 199 -4.56 10.22 1.69
N PHE A 200 -4.25 9.26 0.82
CA PHE A 200 -3.56 9.57 -0.42
C PHE A 200 -4.44 10.33 -1.41
N GLY A 201 -5.74 10.03 -1.47
CA GLY A 201 -6.70 10.70 -2.35
C GLY A 201 -6.87 12.20 -2.09
N ASP A 202 -6.52 12.67 -0.87
CA ASP A 202 -6.64 14.08 -0.48
C ASP A 202 -5.42 14.92 -0.87
N VAL A 203 -4.28 14.28 -1.20
CA VAL A 203 -2.98 14.95 -1.31
C VAL A 203 -2.95 15.97 -2.43
N TYR A 204 -3.44 15.62 -3.63
CA TYR A 204 -3.47 16.55 -4.75
C TYR A 204 -4.21 17.85 -4.41
N THR A 205 -5.40 17.73 -3.83
CA THR A 205 -6.22 18.89 -3.45
C THR A 205 -5.54 19.71 -2.34
N ALA A 206 -4.89 19.07 -1.38
CA ALA A 206 -4.16 19.74 -0.30
C ALA A 206 -2.92 20.49 -0.82
N LEU A 207 -2.20 19.93 -1.79
CA LEU A 207 -1.09 20.60 -2.50
C LEU A 207 -1.59 21.80 -3.31
N GLN A 208 -2.64 21.59 -4.11
CA GLN A 208 -3.21 22.63 -4.99
C GLN A 208 -3.75 23.82 -4.19
N SER A 209 -4.39 23.56 -3.05
CA SER A 209 -4.90 24.60 -2.14
C SER A 209 -3.85 25.14 -1.17
N GLN A 210 -2.61 24.66 -1.22
CA GLN A 210 -1.51 25.03 -0.34
C GLN A 210 -1.79 24.83 1.16
N ILE A 211 -2.68 23.89 1.50
CA ILE A 211 -2.87 23.42 2.88
C ILE A 211 -1.59 22.74 3.38
N ILE A 212 -0.89 22.05 2.47
CA ILE A 212 0.44 21.49 2.65
C ILE A 212 1.41 22.11 1.63
N ASN A 213 2.69 22.15 1.97
CA ASN A 213 3.76 22.70 1.12
C ASN A 213 4.42 21.64 0.24
N GLY A 214 4.23 20.37 0.57
CA GLY A 214 4.80 19.24 -0.13
C GLY A 214 4.32 17.93 0.45
N ALA A 215 4.83 16.85 -0.12
CA ALA A 215 4.61 15.49 0.31
C ALA A 215 5.86 14.64 0.03
N GLU A 216 5.78 13.34 0.25
CA GLU A 216 6.84 12.39 -0.02
C GLU A 216 6.27 11.15 -0.69
N ASN A 217 6.92 10.67 -1.74
CA ASN A 217 6.55 9.44 -2.46
C ASN A 217 7.59 9.15 -3.56
N ASN A 218 7.35 8.07 -4.33
CA ASN A 218 8.05 7.77 -5.56
C ASN A 218 7.60 8.66 -6.73
N GLU A 219 8.29 8.55 -7.89
CA GLU A 219 8.10 9.38 -9.07
C GLU A 219 6.70 9.25 -9.71
N LEU A 220 6.05 8.08 -9.57
CA LEU A 220 4.74 7.87 -10.17
C LEU A 220 3.67 8.78 -9.57
N ALA A 221 3.85 9.24 -8.33
CA ALA A 221 2.96 10.21 -7.72
C ALA A 221 2.91 11.53 -8.50
N LEU A 222 4.03 11.94 -9.12
CA LEU A 222 4.08 13.15 -9.93
C LEU A 222 3.17 13.07 -11.16
N THR A 223 3.12 11.91 -11.81
CA THR A 223 2.42 11.72 -13.09
C THR A 223 1.08 11.02 -12.94
N SER A 224 1.04 9.80 -12.39
CA SER A 224 -0.18 9.02 -12.28
C SER A 224 -1.23 9.64 -11.35
N ASN A 225 -0.78 10.45 -10.38
CA ASN A 225 -1.64 11.14 -9.43
C ASN A 225 -1.64 12.68 -9.62
N GLY A 226 -0.93 13.17 -10.64
CA GLY A 226 -0.92 14.58 -11.04
C GLY A 226 -0.19 15.53 -10.09
N HIS A 227 0.55 15.03 -9.07
CA HIS A 227 1.20 15.92 -8.10
C HIS A 227 2.25 16.84 -8.76
N GLY A 228 2.89 16.42 -9.84
CA GLY A 228 3.84 17.22 -10.61
C GLY A 228 3.23 18.44 -11.32
N ASP A 229 1.91 18.50 -11.51
CA ASP A 229 1.24 19.67 -12.05
C ASP A 229 1.31 20.85 -11.05
N VAL A 230 1.38 20.54 -9.76
CA VAL A 230 1.42 21.51 -8.66
C VAL A 230 2.81 21.64 -8.06
N CYS A 231 3.52 20.53 -7.83
CA CYS A 231 4.85 20.52 -7.24
C CYS A 231 5.93 20.78 -8.30
N LYS A 232 6.89 21.65 -7.96
CA LYS A 232 7.95 22.08 -8.90
C LYS A 232 9.34 21.52 -8.55
N TYR A 233 9.48 20.88 -7.41
CA TYR A 233 10.74 20.29 -6.97
C TYR A 233 10.51 18.87 -6.49
N TYR A 234 11.44 17.98 -6.84
CA TYR A 234 11.51 16.60 -6.37
C TYR A 234 12.96 16.32 -5.94
N SER A 235 13.17 16.03 -4.67
CA SER A 235 14.50 15.91 -4.07
C SER A 235 14.76 14.43 -3.74
N TYR A 236 15.73 13.84 -4.42
CA TYR A 236 16.16 12.45 -4.24
C TYR A 236 16.95 12.26 -2.94
N ASP A 237 16.30 12.49 -1.81
CA ASP A 237 16.85 12.19 -0.48
C ASP A 237 16.73 10.70 -0.10
N MET A 238 15.91 9.93 -0.84
CA MET A 238 15.79 8.46 -0.76
C MET A 238 15.57 7.94 0.66
N HIS A 239 14.72 8.63 1.42
CA HIS A 239 14.58 8.38 2.85
C HIS A 239 13.92 7.05 3.23
N GLN A 240 13.11 6.44 2.35
CA GLN A 240 12.42 5.18 2.65
C GLN A 240 12.19 4.33 1.39
N MET A 241 12.20 3.01 1.58
CA MET A 241 11.65 2.01 0.66
C MET A 241 10.56 1.26 1.42
N ILE A 242 9.29 1.61 1.18
CA ILE A 242 8.14 1.06 1.89
C ILE A 242 7.33 0.20 0.91
N PRO A 243 7.16 -1.11 1.18
CA PRO A 243 6.37 -1.97 0.30
C PRO A 243 4.89 -1.60 0.33
N ASP A 244 4.22 -1.75 -0.81
CA ASP A 244 2.78 -1.90 -0.83
C ASP A 244 2.44 -3.38 -0.60
N LEU A 245 1.43 -3.65 0.21
CA LEU A 245 1.05 -4.98 0.66
C LEU A 245 -0.28 -5.39 0.05
N VAL A 246 -0.34 -6.60 -0.51
CA VAL A 246 -1.59 -7.23 -0.91
C VAL A 246 -2.15 -7.98 0.28
N LEU A 247 -3.18 -7.44 0.89
CA LEU A 247 -3.82 -8.00 2.07
C LEU A 247 -5.06 -8.78 1.66
N CYS A 248 -5.26 -9.95 2.23
CA CYS A 248 -6.40 -10.82 1.94
C CYS A 248 -7.16 -11.17 3.22
N ASN A 249 -8.49 -11.16 3.14
CA ASN A 249 -9.35 -11.59 4.24
C ASN A 249 -9.02 -13.03 4.66
N TRP A 250 -8.78 -13.22 5.96
CA TRP A 250 -8.36 -14.52 6.47
C TRP A 250 -9.45 -15.59 6.33
N ALA A 251 -10.69 -15.28 6.66
CA ALA A 251 -11.81 -16.23 6.54
C ALA A 251 -12.06 -16.65 5.07
N PHE A 252 -11.78 -15.77 4.10
CA PHE A 252 -11.81 -16.16 2.69
C PHE A 252 -10.75 -17.22 2.40
N LEU A 253 -9.51 -17.02 2.85
CA LEU A 253 -8.40 -17.95 2.62
C LEU A 253 -8.62 -19.29 3.32
N GLU A 254 -9.13 -19.29 4.57
CA GLU A 254 -9.47 -20.51 5.30
C GLU A 254 -10.62 -21.29 4.66
N GLY A 255 -11.52 -20.60 3.98
CA GLY A 255 -12.65 -21.22 3.29
C GLY A 255 -12.29 -21.92 1.97
N LEU A 256 -11.06 -21.75 1.46
CA LEU A 256 -10.58 -22.40 0.23
C LEU A 256 -10.20 -23.88 0.50
N THR A 257 -10.44 -24.74 -0.48
CA THR A 257 -9.81 -26.07 -0.43
C THR A 257 -8.30 -25.97 -0.63
N PRO A 258 -7.50 -26.98 -0.23
CA PRO A 258 -6.06 -26.95 -0.47
C PRO A 258 -5.68 -26.72 -1.92
N GLU A 259 -6.45 -27.29 -2.87
CA GLU A 259 -6.24 -27.13 -4.30
C GLU A 259 -6.54 -25.68 -4.74
N GLU A 260 -7.65 -25.11 -4.28
CA GLU A 260 -8.02 -23.71 -4.57
C GLU A 260 -6.99 -22.77 -3.98
N ARG A 261 -6.55 -23.02 -2.74
CA ARG A 261 -5.53 -22.21 -2.06
C ARG A 261 -4.21 -22.21 -2.86
N ALA A 262 -3.77 -23.35 -3.37
CA ALA A 262 -2.55 -23.44 -4.17
C ALA A 262 -2.64 -22.60 -5.46
N ILE A 263 -3.82 -22.56 -6.11
CA ILE A 263 -4.04 -21.74 -7.31
C ILE A 263 -4.06 -20.24 -6.96
N PHE A 264 -4.68 -19.86 -5.84
CA PHE A 264 -4.64 -18.47 -5.37
C PHE A 264 -3.21 -18.04 -5.02
N ASP A 265 -2.42 -18.90 -4.36
CA ASP A 265 -1.02 -18.62 -4.01
C ASP A 265 -0.13 -18.46 -5.27
N GLU A 266 -0.41 -19.20 -6.35
CA GLU A 266 0.20 -18.96 -7.66
C GLU A 266 -0.21 -17.59 -8.22
N GLY A 267 -1.50 -17.28 -8.16
CA GLY A 267 -2.03 -15.98 -8.58
C GLY A 267 -1.40 -14.80 -7.82
N PHE A 268 -1.20 -14.91 -6.51
CA PHE A 268 -0.53 -13.86 -5.73
C PHE A 268 0.92 -13.62 -6.16
N LYS A 269 1.64 -14.68 -6.57
CA LYS A 269 2.98 -14.54 -7.17
C LYS A 269 2.94 -13.82 -8.52
N ILE A 270 1.88 -14.06 -9.33
CA ILE A 270 1.68 -13.34 -10.60
C ILE A 270 1.55 -11.83 -10.35
N ILE A 271 0.82 -11.40 -9.31
CA ILE A 271 0.70 -9.96 -8.98
C ILE A 271 2.09 -9.34 -8.80
N ASN A 272 2.91 -9.90 -7.93
CA ASN A 272 4.26 -9.41 -7.64
C ASN A 272 5.15 -9.42 -8.89
N THR A 273 5.18 -10.55 -9.62
CA THR A 273 6.05 -10.72 -10.79
C THR A 273 5.72 -9.71 -11.89
N VAL A 274 4.44 -9.54 -12.21
CA VAL A 274 3.99 -8.62 -13.27
C VAL A 274 4.23 -7.17 -12.83
N GLN A 275 3.86 -6.81 -11.59
CA GLN A 275 4.04 -5.47 -11.06
C GLN A 275 5.52 -5.04 -11.07
N ARG A 276 6.43 -5.91 -10.63
CA ARG A 276 7.89 -5.63 -10.63
C ARG A 276 8.45 -5.52 -12.04
N ALA A 277 7.96 -6.32 -12.98
CA ALA A 277 8.39 -6.22 -14.39
C ALA A 277 8.03 -4.89 -15.03
N GLU A 278 6.86 -4.32 -14.68
CA GLU A 278 6.39 -3.02 -15.18
C GLU A 278 7.04 -1.84 -14.45
N TRP A 279 7.59 -2.04 -13.23
CA TRP A 279 7.98 -0.95 -12.33
C TRP A 279 9.05 -0.03 -12.91
N THR A 280 10.19 -0.57 -13.34
CA THR A 280 11.31 0.24 -13.84
C THR A 280 10.91 1.08 -15.04
N GLY A 281 10.19 0.50 -16.02
CA GLY A 281 9.70 1.22 -17.17
C GLY A 281 8.74 2.35 -16.82
N ALA A 282 7.85 2.12 -15.85
CA ALA A 282 6.91 3.13 -15.37
C ALA A 282 7.61 4.29 -14.65
N VAL A 283 8.63 4.03 -13.83
CA VAL A 283 9.44 5.05 -13.16
C VAL A 283 10.18 5.93 -14.19
N GLU A 284 10.84 5.33 -15.18
CA GLU A 284 11.54 6.09 -16.21
C GLU A 284 10.60 6.96 -17.05
N ALA A 285 9.42 6.43 -17.40
CA ALA A 285 8.39 7.20 -18.10
C ALA A 285 7.87 8.36 -17.23
N ALA A 286 7.66 8.13 -15.94
CA ALA A 286 7.21 9.15 -14.99
C ALA A 286 8.26 10.27 -14.84
N LYS A 287 9.53 9.94 -14.66
CA LYS A 287 10.62 10.93 -14.61
C LYS A 287 10.65 11.81 -15.85
N LYS A 288 10.61 11.19 -17.03
CA LYS A 288 10.60 11.90 -18.28
C LYS A 288 9.41 12.84 -18.40
N GLN A 289 8.21 12.36 -18.13
CA GLN A 289 6.98 13.17 -18.19
C GLN A 289 7.03 14.32 -17.17
N ALA A 290 7.44 14.06 -15.92
CA ALA A 290 7.55 15.08 -14.88
C ALA A 290 8.53 16.18 -15.28
N LEU A 291 9.67 15.83 -15.88
CA LEU A 291 10.68 16.78 -16.34
C LEU A 291 10.20 17.57 -17.58
N GLU A 292 9.78 16.87 -18.64
CA GLU A 292 9.55 17.48 -19.96
C GLU A 292 8.18 18.16 -20.08
N VAL A 293 7.16 17.64 -19.39
CA VAL A 293 5.77 18.11 -19.51
C VAL A 293 5.35 18.95 -18.31
N GLN A 294 5.63 18.47 -17.08
CA GLN A 294 5.19 19.14 -15.84
C GLN A 294 6.20 20.18 -15.34
N GLY A 295 7.44 20.16 -15.87
CA GLY A 295 8.50 21.12 -15.52
C GLY A 295 9.01 20.94 -14.07
N VAL A 296 8.99 19.72 -13.55
CA VAL A 296 9.53 19.38 -12.24
C VAL A 296 11.05 19.42 -12.26
N ASN A 297 11.64 20.09 -11.29
CA ASN A 297 13.10 20.14 -11.10
C ASN A 297 13.52 18.99 -10.18
N PHE A 298 14.33 18.08 -10.70
CA PHE A 298 14.92 16.99 -9.93
C PHE A 298 16.22 17.45 -9.25
N LEU A 299 16.32 17.22 -7.93
CA LEU A 299 17.44 17.57 -7.10
C LEU A 299 18.06 16.30 -6.52
N TYR A 300 19.37 16.30 -6.31
CA TYR A 300 20.14 15.17 -5.80
C TYR A 300 20.95 15.62 -4.59
N PRO A 301 20.31 15.82 -3.42
CA PRO A 301 20.99 16.25 -2.21
C PRO A 301 21.95 15.17 -1.67
N ASP A 302 22.90 15.59 -0.84
CA ASP A 302 23.62 14.66 0.01
C ASP A 302 22.64 14.02 1.01
N THR A 303 22.53 12.70 1.00
CA THR A 303 21.60 11.96 1.86
C THR A 303 22.10 11.77 3.29
N ALA A 304 23.42 11.90 3.53
CA ALA A 304 24.02 11.65 4.85
C ALA A 304 23.44 12.51 5.98
N PRO A 305 23.17 13.83 5.81
CA PRO A 305 22.52 14.63 6.84
C PRO A 305 21.09 14.16 7.18
N PHE A 306 20.30 13.74 6.17
CA PHE A 306 18.96 13.20 6.39
C PHE A 306 19.03 11.87 7.16
N GLN A 307 19.92 10.97 6.73
CA GLN A 307 20.13 9.70 7.41
C GLN A 307 20.54 9.89 8.86
N GLN A 308 21.52 10.76 9.12
CA GLN A 308 21.97 11.04 10.49
C GLN A 308 20.84 11.56 11.39
N ALA A 309 19.97 12.42 10.87
CA ALA A 309 18.87 12.99 11.63
C ALA A 309 17.84 11.95 12.09
N VAL A 310 17.58 10.91 11.26
CA VAL A 310 16.51 9.94 11.52
C VAL A 310 16.99 8.62 12.13
N MET A 311 18.29 8.33 12.17
CA MET A 311 18.82 7.11 12.78
C MET A 311 18.36 6.83 14.22
N PRO A 312 18.13 7.83 15.09
CA PRO A 312 17.57 7.57 16.42
C PRO A 312 16.22 6.84 16.42
N LEU A 313 15.44 6.95 15.34
CA LEU A 313 14.14 6.30 15.21
C LEU A 313 14.24 4.77 15.16
N HIS A 314 15.34 4.22 14.60
CA HIS A 314 15.59 2.78 14.59
C HIS A 314 15.61 2.22 16.01
N ASN A 315 16.37 2.84 16.91
CA ASN A 315 16.44 2.43 18.31
C ASN A 315 15.06 2.55 19.00
N GLN A 316 14.34 3.65 18.77
CA GLN A 316 13.02 3.86 19.37
C GLN A 316 12.02 2.76 18.97
N VAL A 317 12.00 2.37 17.70
CA VAL A 317 11.10 1.32 17.20
C VAL A 317 11.50 -0.05 17.77
N LEU A 318 12.80 -0.38 17.80
CA LEU A 318 13.29 -1.66 18.30
C LEU A 318 13.14 -1.78 19.82
N GLU A 319 13.37 -0.71 20.57
CA GLU A 319 13.10 -0.66 22.02
C GLU A 319 11.60 -0.78 22.32
N GLY A 320 10.76 -0.16 21.48
CA GLY A 320 9.30 -0.24 21.58
C GLY A 320 8.70 -1.60 21.20
N ASN A 321 9.42 -2.38 20.40
CA ASN A 321 9.04 -3.74 20.01
C ASN A 321 10.30 -4.63 19.80
N PRO A 322 10.88 -5.18 20.87
CA PRO A 322 12.11 -5.99 20.78
C PRO A 322 11.98 -7.26 19.93
N ALA A 323 10.76 -7.72 19.65
CA ALA A 323 10.54 -8.87 18.76
C ALA A 323 10.97 -8.61 17.32
N LEU A 324 11.13 -7.34 16.93
CA LEU A 324 11.59 -6.94 15.61
C LEU A 324 13.12 -7.01 15.45
N GLN A 325 13.90 -7.07 16.55
CA GLN A 325 15.35 -7.07 16.49
C GLN A 325 15.94 -8.18 15.60
N PRO A 326 15.52 -9.46 15.70
CA PRO A 326 16.05 -10.51 14.82
C PRO A 326 15.77 -10.25 13.33
N ILE A 327 14.61 -9.68 13.01
CA ILE A 327 14.23 -9.35 11.62
C ILE A 327 15.08 -8.18 11.11
N TYR A 328 15.25 -7.16 11.95
CA TYR A 328 16.13 -6.04 11.66
C TYR A 328 17.57 -6.52 11.38
N ASP A 329 18.12 -7.41 12.21
CA ASP A 329 19.47 -7.95 12.03
C ASP A 329 19.62 -8.74 10.71
N MET A 330 18.60 -9.49 10.29
CA MET A 330 18.57 -10.15 8.98
C MET A 330 18.60 -9.14 7.84
N ILE A 331 17.82 -8.05 7.94
CA ILE A 331 17.84 -6.97 6.93
C ILE A 331 19.22 -6.31 6.87
N GLN A 332 19.87 -6.06 8.03
CA GLN A 332 21.22 -5.50 8.04
C GLN A 332 22.25 -6.46 7.42
N ALA A 333 22.04 -7.78 7.52
CA ALA A 333 22.89 -8.76 6.84
C ALA A 333 22.75 -8.66 5.31
N TYR A 334 21.54 -8.50 4.78
CA TYR A 334 21.31 -8.22 3.35
C TYR A 334 21.97 -6.91 2.93
N ASN A 335 21.81 -5.84 3.72
CA ASN A 335 22.49 -4.56 3.43
C ASN A 335 24.01 -4.72 3.31
N ALA A 336 24.63 -5.48 4.22
CA ALA A 336 26.07 -5.72 4.19
C ALA A 336 26.50 -6.58 2.98
N GLU A 337 25.72 -7.59 2.60
CA GLU A 337 25.97 -8.46 1.44
C GLU A 337 25.97 -7.66 0.14
N PHE A 338 24.94 -6.84 -0.08
CA PHE A 338 24.79 -6.08 -1.33
C PHE A 338 25.71 -4.84 -1.38
N SER A 339 26.15 -4.30 -0.24
CA SER A 339 27.16 -3.24 -0.22
C SER A 339 28.55 -3.76 -0.60
N ALA A 340 28.93 -4.95 -0.13
CA ALA A 340 30.21 -5.57 -0.47
C ALA A 340 30.30 -6.03 -1.95
N ALA A 341 29.16 -6.28 -2.59
CA ALA A 341 29.11 -6.66 -4.01
C ALA A 341 29.23 -5.46 -4.97
N ALA A 342 29.07 -4.22 -4.46
CA ALA A 342 29.15 -2.98 -5.24
C ALA A 342 30.59 -2.38 -5.27
N GLU A 343 31.50 -2.84 -4.41
CA GLU A 343 32.93 -2.51 -4.40
C GLU A 343 33.73 -3.46 -5.30
#